data_6cd1208ede864c261ed3d023d08da72b
#
_entry.id   6cd1208ede864c261ed3d023d08da72b
#
_cell.length_a   1.000
_cell.length_b   1.000
_cell.length_c   1.000
_cell.angle_alpha   90.00
_cell.angle_beta   90.00
_cell.angle_gamma   90.00
#
_symmetry.space_group_name_H-M   'P 1'
#
loop_
_entity.id
_entity.type
_entity.pdbx_description
1 polymer ?
#
loop_
_entity_poly.entity_id
_entity_poly.type
_entity_poly.pdbx_seq_one_letter_code
_entity_poly.pdbx_strand_id
1 'polypeptide(L)'
;YHVRLIARLIGYKLPQGSIHEYFGKFYFGVDTLTEEQYEQSKQITFRLLYGHIEKEFLKIPFFKEVNDFVYSLWNEWKTKGCIQTPILKRPLCKDSLSDMNQNKLFNYYLQALETEFTANRLNQLSYLLRGYKTCIVLYTYDSVLFDVPIHNAKEILPKIKSCLEGDDFPVKCKVGNIYSKMNDIKL
;
A
#
# COMPACT_ATOMS: atom_id res chain seq x y z
N TYR A 1 -1.27 -3.69 0.08
CA TYR A 1 -0.87 -2.34 0.53
C TYR A 1 -1.32 -1.27 -0.49
N HIS A 2 -0.84 -1.30 -1.74
CA HIS A 2 -1.11 -0.27 -2.77
C HIS A 2 -2.60 -0.04 -3.05
N VAL A 3 -3.43 -1.08 -3.04
CA VAL A 3 -4.89 -0.94 -3.22
C VAL A 3 -5.50 -0.04 -2.14
N ARG A 4 -5.09 -0.19 -0.88
CA ARG A 4 -5.56 0.67 0.22
C ARG A 4 -4.98 2.07 0.13
N LEU A 5 -3.74 2.19 -0.33
CA LEU A 5 -3.09 3.48 -0.51
C LEU A 5 -3.80 4.32 -1.58
N ILE A 6 -4.11 3.71 -2.73
CA ILE A 6 -4.85 4.41 -3.79
C ILE A 6 -6.30 4.68 -3.38
N ALA A 7 -6.97 3.75 -2.68
CA ALA A 7 -8.32 3.98 -2.17
C ALA A 7 -8.38 5.21 -1.25
N ARG A 8 -7.41 5.33 -0.34
CA ARG A 8 -7.28 6.52 0.52
C ARG A 8 -7.06 7.79 -0.28
N LEU A 9 -6.21 7.73 -1.31
CA LEU A 9 -5.92 8.89 -2.17
C LEU A 9 -7.14 9.40 -2.92
N ILE A 10 -7.96 8.49 -3.47
CA ILE A 10 -9.18 8.84 -4.21
C ILE A 10 -10.43 8.98 -3.33
N GLY A 11 -10.31 8.77 -2.01
CA GLY A 11 -11.43 8.84 -1.07
C GLY A 11 -12.38 7.64 -1.11
N TYR A 12 -11.98 6.52 -1.72
CA TYR A 12 -12.80 5.30 -1.80
C TYR A 12 -12.76 4.50 -0.50
N LYS A 13 -13.95 4.14 0.01
CA LYS A 13 -14.07 3.33 1.23
C LYS A 13 -14.01 1.84 0.90
N LEU A 14 -12.90 1.21 1.19
CA LEU A 14 -12.75 -0.24 1.10
C LEU A 14 -13.29 -0.92 2.37
N PRO A 15 -13.83 -2.16 2.25
CA PRO A 15 -14.27 -2.91 3.42
C PRO A 15 -13.08 -3.31 4.31
N GLN A 16 -13.37 -3.61 5.56
CA GLN A 16 -12.42 -4.26 6.45
C GLN A 16 -12.15 -5.70 5.97
N GLY A 17 -10.95 -6.22 6.28
CA GLY A 17 -10.55 -7.58 5.91
C GLY A 17 -9.77 -7.67 4.59
N SER A 18 -9.87 -8.82 3.92
CA SER A 18 -9.10 -9.09 2.71
C SER A 18 -9.67 -8.38 1.49
N ILE A 19 -8.85 -7.51 0.90
CA ILE A 19 -9.18 -6.80 -0.34
C ILE A 19 -9.34 -7.76 -1.51
N HIS A 20 -8.53 -8.82 -1.54
CA HIS A 20 -8.58 -9.80 -2.63
C HIS A 20 -9.83 -10.68 -2.55
N GLU A 21 -10.31 -10.95 -1.33
CA GLU A 21 -11.59 -11.59 -1.13
C GLU A 21 -12.75 -10.70 -1.57
N TYR A 22 -12.70 -9.42 -1.22
CA TYR A 22 -13.71 -8.44 -1.64
C TYR A 22 -13.81 -8.34 -3.17
N PHE A 23 -12.69 -8.12 -3.88
CA PHE A 23 -12.71 -8.02 -5.34
C PHE A 23 -12.97 -9.35 -6.02
N GLY A 24 -12.49 -10.47 -5.45
CA GLY A 24 -12.72 -11.79 -5.99
C GLY A 24 -14.20 -12.14 -6.11
N LYS A 25 -15.04 -11.66 -5.19
CA LYS A 25 -16.49 -11.81 -5.29
C LYS A 25 -17.05 -11.18 -6.59
N PHE A 26 -16.53 -10.03 -6.98
CA PHE A 26 -16.91 -9.39 -8.25
C PHE A 26 -16.33 -10.10 -9.46
N TYR A 27 -15.10 -10.62 -9.37
CA TYR A 27 -14.44 -11.26 -10.50
C TYR A 27 -15.09 -12.59 -10.86
N PHE A 28 -15.47 -13.37 -9.85
CA PHE A 28 -15.99 -14.72 -10.02
C PHE A 28 -17.51 -14.83 -9.84
N GLY A 29 -18.18 -13.78 -9.35
CA GLY A 29 -19.62 -13.79 -9.12
C GLY A 29 -20.05 -14.75 -7.99
N VAL A 30 -19.20 -14.95 -6.98
CA VAL A 30 -19.44 -15.88 -5.85
C VAL A 30 -19.37 -15.16 -4.51
N ASP A 31 -20.06 -15.68 -3.50
CA ASP A 31 -20.02 -15.11 -2.15
C ASP A 31 -18.79 -15.56 -1.34
N THR A 32 -18.27 -16.73 -1.63
CA THR A 32 -17.09 -17.30 -0.97
C THR A 32 -16.12 -17.81 -2.01
N LEU A 33 -14.83 -17.45 -1.86
CA LEU A 33 -13.77 -17.85 -2.77
C LEU A 33 -13.14 -19.18 -2.32
N THR A 34 -12.78 -20.01 -3.30
CA THR A 34 -11.83 -21.09 -3.07
C THR A 34 -10.42 -20.51 -2.91
N GLU A 35 -9.47 -21.30 -2.42
CA GLU A 35 -8.07 -20.89 -2.30
C GLU A 35 -7.47 -20.49 -3.67
N GLU A 36 -7.78 -21.26 -4.71
CA GLU A 36 -7.36 -20.96 -6.09
C GLU A 36 -7.94 -19.63 -6.59
N GLN A 37 -9.24 -19.40 -6.40
CA GLN A 37 -9.89 -18.14 -6.76
C GLN A 37 -9.32 -16.95 -5.98
N TYR A 38 -8.95 -17.15 -4.72
CA TYR A 38 -8.29 -16.11 -3.93
C TYR A 38 -6.91 -15.72 -4.50
N GLU A 39 -6.08 -16.70 -4.88
CA GLU A 39 -4.79 -16.43 -5.52
C GLU A 39 -4.96 -15.78 -6.91
N GLN A 40 -5.92 -16.23 -7.70
CA GLN A 40 -6.27 -15.60 -8.98
C GLN A 40 -6.76 -14.16 -8.77
N SER A 41 -7.56 -13.89 -7.74
CA SER A 41 -8.02 -12.54 -7.41
C SER A 41 -6.86 -11.58 -7.12
N LYS A 42 -5.80 -12.04 -6.44
CA LYS A 42 -4.58 -11.25 -6.26
C LYS A 42 -3.95 -10.87 -7.60
N GLN A 43 -3.77 -11.85 -8.47
CA GLN A 43 -3.15 -11.65 -9.78
C GLN A 43 -3.97 -10.67 -10.64
N ILE A 44 -5.29 -10.83 -10.69
CA ILE A 44 -6.20 -9.94 -11.42
C ILE A 44 -6.09 -8.52 -10.85
N THR A 45 -6.19 -8.36 -9.52
CA THR A 45 -6.12 -7.05 -8.87
C THR A 45 -4.80 -6.34 -9.16
N PHE A 46 -3.68 -7.05 -9.10
CA PHE A 46 -2.37 -6.47 -9.43
C PHE A 46 -2.25 -6.10 -10.90
N ARG A 47 -2.70 -6.96 -11.80
CA ARG A 47 -2.72 -6.68 -13.25
C ARG A 47 -3.52 -5.42 -13.55
N LEU A 48 -4.71 -5.25 -12.96
CA LEU A 48 -5.55 -4.08 -13.15
C LEU A 48 -4.92 -2.81 -12.55
N LEU A 49 -4.28 -2.91 -11.41
CA LEU A 49 -3.69 -1.76 -10.73
C LEU A 49 -2.42 -1.24 -11.43
N TYR A 50 -1.54 -2.15 -11.87
CA TYR A 50 -0.24 -1.78 -12.46
C TYR A 50 -0.21 -1.78 -13.98
N GLY A 51 -1.16 -2.44 -14.61
CA GLY A 51 -1.30 -2.54 -16.05
C GLY A 51 -2.37 -1.60 -16.59
N HIS A 52 -3.38 -2.17 -17.20
CA HIS A 52 -4.50 -1.45 -17.77
C HIS A 52 -5.80 -2.00 -17.20
N ILE A 53 -6.75 -1.10 -16.88
CA ILE A 53 -8.07 -1.50 -16.42
C ILE A 53 -8.93 -1.75 -17.66
N GLU A 54 -9.20 -3.02 -17.95
CA GLU A 54 -10.02 -3.43 -19.07
C GLU A 54 -11.49 -2.99 -18.85
N LYS A 55 -12.21 -2.73 -19.93
CA LYS A 55 -13.57 -2.18 -19.91
C LYS A 55 -14.55 -2.96 -19.05
N GLU A 56 -14.40 -4.29 -19.00
CA GLU A 56 -15.26 -5.15 -18.20
C GLU A 56 -15.15 -4.92 -16.67
N PHE A 57 -13.99 -4.45 -16.21
CA PHE A 57 -13.75 -4.16 -14.78
C PHE A 57 -14.17 -2.74 -14.37
N LEU A 58 -14.47 -1.85 -15.33
CA LEU A 58 -15.00 -0.51 -15.05
C LEU A 58 -16.39 -0.52 -14.42
N LYS A 59 -17.10 -1.66 -14.45
CA LYS A 59 -18.36 -1.86 -13.73
C LYS A 59 -18.15 -1.96 -12.20
N ILE A 60 -16.93 -2.23 -11.74
CA ILE A 60 -16.56 -2.22 -10.32
C ILE A 60 -16.21 -0.77 -9.94
N PRO A 61 -16.96 -0.13 -9.02
CA PRO A 61 -16.81 1.30 -8.75
C PRO A 61 -15.39 1.71 -8.41
N PHE A 62 -14.68 0.93 -7.62
CA PHE A 62 -13.28 1.19 -7.29
C PHE A 62 -12.39 1.34 -8.54
N PHE A 63 -12.46 0.38 -9.46
CA PHE A 63 -11.60 0.42 -10.65
C PHE A 63 -12.01 1.53 -11.62
N LYS A 64 -13.29 1.90 -11.65
CA LYS A 64 -13.73 3.08 -12.39
C LYS A 64 -13.09 4.35 -11.83
N GLU A 65 -13.15 4.57 -10.52
CA GLU A 65 -12.55 5.74 -9.88
C GLU A 65 -11.02 5.77 -10.02
N VAL A 66 -10.35 4.62 -9.91
CA VAL A 66 -8.90 4.52 -10.18
C VAL A 66 -8.60 4.89 -11.63
N ASN A 67 -9.37 4.39 -12.59
CA ASN A 67 -9.19 4.72 -14.00
C ASN A 67 -9.36 6.22 -14.26
N ASP A 68 -10.40 6.84 -13.71
CA ASP A 68 -10.67 8.26 -13.85
C ASP A 68 -9.55 9.11 -13.23
N PHE A 69 -9.04 8.69 -12.07
CA PHE A 69 -7.87 9.30 -11.43
C PHE A 69 -6.61 9.20 -12.30
N VAL A 70 -6.33 8.02 -12.85
CA VAL A 70 -5.16 7.79 -13.72
C VAL A 70 -5.23 8.66 -14.98
N TYR A 71 -6.42 8.79 -15.58
CA TYR A 71 -6.62 9.70 -16.73
C TYR A 71 -6.41 11.17 -16.35
N SER A 72 -6.92 11.59 -15.20
CA SER A 72 -6.74 12.95 -14.71
C SER A 72 -5.25 13.26 -14.49
N LEU A 73 -4.54 12.36 -13.81
CA LEU A 73 -3.11 12.47 -13.55
C LEU A 73 -2.28 12.59 -14.85
N TRP A 74 -2.61 11.75 -15.83
CA TRP A 74 -1.97 11.77 -17.14
C TRP A 74 -2.22 13.06 -17.91
N ASN A 75 -3.45 13.57 -17.90
CA ASN A 75 -3.80 14.83 -18.56
C ASN A 75 -3.11 16.01 -17.90
N GLU A 76 -3.05 16.05 -16.57
CA GLU A 76 -2.32 17.07 -15.83
C GLU A 76 -0.83 17.06 -16.20
N TRP A 77 -0.21 15.89 -16.19
CA TRP A 77 1.20 15.74 -16.56
C TRP A 77 1.49 16.15 -18.01
N LYS A 78 0.60 15.80 -18.96
CA LYS A 78 0.74 16.24 -20.35
C LYS A 78 0.66 17.75 -20.50
N THR A 79 -0.25 18.38 -19.78
CA THR A 79 -0.54 19.82 -19.88
C THR A 79 0.49 20.67 -19.15
N LYS A 80 0.80 20.32 -17.89
CA LYS A 80 1.70 21.09 -17.03
C LYS A 80 3.18 20.68 -17.17
N GLY A 81 3.47 19.53 -17.75
CA GLY A 81 4.83 18.97 -17.84
C GLY A 81 5.34 18.37 -16.53
N CYS A 82 4.64 18.54 -15.44
CA CYS A 82 5.01 18.08 -14.11
C CYS A 82 3.77 17.87 -13.24
N ILE A 83 3.80 16.84 -12.40
CA ILE A 83 2.84 16.60 -11.31
C ILE A 83 3.59 16.45 -10.01
N GLN A 84 2.88 16.55 -8.90
CA GLN A 84 3.47 16.40 -7.56
C GLN A 84 2.74 15.32 -6.77
N THR A 85 3.50 14.57 -5.97
CA THR A 85 2.91 13.66 -4.99
C THR A 85 2.20 14.44 -3.87
N PRO A 86 1.16 13.85 -3.24
CA PRO A 86 0.29 14.61 -2.34
C PRO A 86 0.92 14.92 -0.97
N ILE A 87 1.87 14.12 -0.48
CA ILE A 87 2.42 14.23 0.88
C ILE A 87 3.65 15.13 0.89
N LEU A 88 4.75 14.71 0.26
CA LEU A 88 6.02 15.44 0.27
C LEU A 88 6.20 16.37 -0.94
N LYS A 89 5.18 16.47 -1.81
CA LYS A 89 5.23 17.34 -3.00
C LYS A 89 6.38 17.01 -3.96
N ARG A 90 6.79 15.74 -3.98
CA ARG A 90 7.86 15.27 -4.86
C ARG A 90 7.45 15.47 -6.33
N PRO A 91 8.27 16.18 -7.12
CA PRO A 91 7.94 16.43 -8.53
C PRO A 91 8.22 15.21 -9.40
N LEU A 92 7.31 14.91 -10.33
CA LEU A 92 7.45 13.95 -11.40
C LEU A 92 7.32 14.72 -12.71
N CYS A 93 8.45 15.13 -13.30
CA CYS A 93 8.48 16.05 -14.43
C CYS A 93 8.97 15.35 -15.71
N LYS A 94 8.57 15.88 -16.87
CA LYS A 94 8.96 15.40 -18.20
C LYS A 94 10.47 15.38 -18.40
N ASP A 95 11.16 16.39 -17.86
CA ASP A 95 12.61 16.54 -18.02
C ASP A 95 13.41 15.41 -17.34
N SER A 96 12.83 14.79 -16.31
CA SER A 96 13.45 13.69 -15.55
C SER A 96 12.92 12.30 -15.90
N LEU A 97 11.84 12.21 -16.70
CA LEU A 97 11.15 10.97 -17.01
C LEU A 97 10.95 10.84 -18.52
N SER A 98 11.77 10.02 -19.17
CA SER A 98 11.63 9.70 -20.60
C SER A 98 10.66 8.55 -20.85
N ASP A 99 10.16 8.45 -22.07
CA ASP A 99 9.30 7.35 -22.56
C ASP A 99 8.09 7.04 -21.66
N MET A 100 7.47 8.10 -21.10
CA MET A 100 6.30 7.95 -20.26
C MET A 100 5.06 7.59 -21.06
N ASN A 101 4.28 6.72 -20.47
CA ASN A 101 2.88 6.51 -20.80
C ASN A 101 2.04 6.58 -19.52
N GLN A 102 0.73 6.54 -19.67
CA GLN A 102 -0.22 6.67 -18.58
C GLN A 102 0.02 5.68 -17.43
N ASN A 103 0.26 4.40 -17.77
CA ASN A 103 0.46 3.35 -16.76
C ASN A 103 1.82 3.50 -16.06
N LYS A 104 2.89 3.83 -16.81
CA LYS A 104 4.21 4.09 -16.21
C LYS A 104 4.15 5.27 -15.24
N LEU A 105 3.51 6.37 -15.63
CA LEU A 105 3.37 7.54 -14.77
C LEU A 105 2.64 7.20 -13.48
N PHE A 106 1.52 6.48 -13.59
CA PHE A 106 0.74 6.04 -12.44
C PHE A 106 1.57 5.12 -11.52
N ASN A 107 2.34 4.19 -12.08
CA ASN A 107 3.20 3.31 -11.30
C ASN A 107 4.29 4.09 -10.55
N TYR A 108 4.95 5.05 -11.19
CA TYR A 108 5.91 5.94 -10.52
C TYR A 108 5.26 6.76 -9.41
N TYR A 109 4.08 7.30 -9.69
CA TYR A 109 3.31 8.07 -8.71
C TYR A 109 2.93 7.22 -7.49
N LEU A 110 2.44 6.00 -7.72
CA LEU A 110 2.03 5.08 -6.65
C LEU A 110 3.22 4.62 -5.79
N GLN A 111 4.37 4.30 -6.41
CA GLN A 111 5.59 3.96 -5.69
C GLN A 111 6.16 5.14 -4.88
N ALA A 112 6.11 6.34 -5.44
CA ALA A 112 6.51 7.53 -4.71
C ALA A 112 5.59 7.79 -3.51
N LEU A 113 4.28 7.64 -3.70
CA LEU A 113 3.28 7.76 -2.63
C LEU A 113 3.49 6.71 -1.53
N GLU A 114 3.79 5.47 -1.89
CA GLU A 114 4.14 4.41 -0.93
C GLU A 114 5.33 4.82 -0.06
N THR A 115 6.42 5.26 -0.71
CA THR A 115 7.63 5.70 -0.02
C THR A 115 7.35 6.86 0.92
N GLU A 116 6.60 7.86 0.47
CA GLU A 116 6.24 9.03 1.28
C GLU A 116 5.37 8.67 2.48
N PHE A 117 4.37 7.82 2.26
CA PHE A 117 3.48 7.36 3.33
C PHE A 117 4.26 6.58 4.39
N THR A 118 5.14 5.67 3.96
CA THR A 118 5.96 4.88 4.88
C THR A 118 7.00 5.75 5.58
N ALA A 119 7.66 6.67 4.90
CA ALA A 119 8.61 7.60 5.52
C ALA A 119 7.94 8.40 6.66
N ASN A 120 6.70 8.86 6.44
CA ASN A 120 5.94 9.54 7.49
C ASN A 120 5.65 8.63 8.70
N ARG A 121 5.30 7.35 8.46
CA ARG A 121 5.10 6.36 9.54
C ARG A 121 6.41 6.05 10.28
N LEU A 122 7.52 5.88 9.56
CA LEU A 122 8.84 5.65 10.16
C LEU A 122 9.28 6.85 11.03
N ASN A 123 8.98 8.05 10.60
CA ASN A 123 9.22 9.26 11.41
C ASN A 123 8.40 9.23 12.72
N GLN A 124 7.10 8.92 12.65
CA GLN A 124 6.26 8.75 13.83
C GLN A 124 6.79 7.66 14.77
N LEU A 125 7.22 6.53 14.21
CA LEU A 125 7.85 5.44 14.97
C LEU A 125 9.16 5.88 15.63
N SER A 126 9.98 6.67 14.98
CA SER A 126 11.23 7.18 15.55
C SER A 126 10.99 8.03 16.81
N TYR A 127 9.89 8.78 16.86
CA TYR A 127 9.47 9.51 18.07
C TYR A 127 8.92 8.55 19.14
N LEU A 128 8.07 7.60 18.74
CA LEU A 128 7.50 6.61 19.66
C LEU A 128 8.57 5.78 20.36
N LEU A 129 9.64 5.44 19.67
CA LEU A 129 10.72 4.59 20.17
C LEU A 129 11.73 5.33 21.05
N ARG A 130 11.61 6.65 21.19
CA ARG A 130 12.50 7.41 22.11
C ARG A 130 12.35 6.91 23.54
N GLY A 131 13.49 6.60 24.16
CA GLY A 131 13.55 6.05 25.53
C GLY A 131 13.43 4.52 25.61
N TYR A 132 13.13 3.84 24.51
CA TYR A 132 13.20 2.38 24.41
C TYR A 132 14.54 1.94 23.78
N LYS A 133 15.02 0.76 24.16
CA LYS A 133 16.16 0.12 23.47
C LYS A 133 15.74 -0.58 22.18
N THR A 134 14.49 -0.42 21.78
CA THR A 134 13.93 -0.93 20.52
C THR A 134 14.37 -0.04 19.38
N CYS A 135 14.83 -0.62 18.27
CA CYS A 135 15.22 0.13 17.09
C CYS A 135 14.67 -0.47 15.80
N ILE A 136 14.51 0.40 14.78
CA ILE A 136 14.21 -0.01 13.41
C ILE A 136 15.52 -0.51 12.81
N VAL A 137 15.52 -1.77 12.35
CA VAL A 137 16.72 -2.42 11.75
C VAL A 137 16.68 -2.34 10.24
N LEU A 138 15.51 -2.57 9.64
CA LEU A 138 15.35 -2.62 8.19
C LEU A 138 13.95 -2.18 7.79
N TYR A 139 13.89 -1.43 6.72
CA TYR A 139 12.65 -1.15 5.99
C TYR A 139 12.76 -1.73 4.59
N THR A 140 11.76 -2.51 4.18
CA THR A 140 11.70 -3.13 2.87
C THR A 140 10.26 -3.07 2.35
N TYR A 141 10.00 -2.18 1.40
CA TYR A 141 8.68 -1.97 0.79
C TYR A 141 7.57 -1.70 1.83
N ASP A 142 6.71 -2.68 2.06
CA ASP A 142 5.58 -2.63 2.99
C ASP A 142 5.86 -3.33 4.34
N SER A 143 7.11 -3.65 4.64
CA SER A 143 7.52 -4.30 5.88
C SER A 143 8.60 -3.53 6.63
N VAL A 144 8.56 -3.60 7.96
CA VAL A 144 9.55 -3.00 8.86
C VAL A 144 10.02 -4.03 9.85
N LEU A 145 11.33 -4.21 9.96
CA LEU A 145 11.99 -5.07 10.93
C LEU A 145 12.46 -4.25 12.12
N PHE A 146 12.16 -4.74 13.30
CA PHE A 146 12.59 -4.15 14.56
C PHE A 146 13.46 -5.12 15.36
N ASP A 147 14.45 -4.59 16.06
CA ASP A 147 15.09 -5.27 17.17
C ASP A 147 14.41 -4.81 18.46
N VAL A 148 13.83 -5.76 19.20
CA VAL A 148 12.99 -5.49 20.36
C VAL A 148 13.49 -6.29 21.56
N PRO A 149 14.00 -5.64 22.61
CA PRO A 149 14.35 -6.33 23.86
C PRO A 149 13.13 -7.02 24.47
N ILE A 150 13.29 -8.28 24.87
CA ILE A 150 12.20 -9.14 25.37
C ILE A 150 11.41 -8.48 26.51
N HIS A 151 12.08 -7.80 27.42
CA HIS A 151 11.45 -7.14 28.58
C HIS A 151 10.54 -5.97 28.19
N ASN A 152 10.75 -5.35 27.00
CA ASN A 152 9.94 -4.25 26.49
C ASN A 152 8.85 -4.71 25.51
N ALA A 153 8.93 -5.97 25.04
CA ALA A 153 8.10 -6.44 23.93
C ALA A 153 6.59 -6.29 24.20
N LYS A 154 6.12 -6.68 25.40
CA LYS A 154 4.69 -6.60 25.75
C LYS A 154 4.14 -5.18 25.71
N GLU A 155 4.94 -4.19 26.03
CA GLU A 155 4.54 -2.79 26.04
C GLU A 155 4.63 -2.16 24.65
N ILE A 156 5.78 -2.38 23.97
CA ILE A 156 6.09 -1.60 22.76
C ILE A 156 5.47 -2.18 21.49
N LEU A 157 5.30 -3.50 21.37
CA LEU A 157 4.76 -4.11 20.14
C LEU A 157 3.33 -3.65 19.81
N PRO A 158 2.38 -3.56 20.76
CA PRO A 158 1.05 -3.01 20.45
C PRO A 158 1.11 -1.55 20.00
N LYS A 159 2.01 -0.73 20.55
CA LYS A 159 2.18 0.67 20.15
C LYS A 159 2.77 0.79 18.74
N ILE A 160 3.76 -0.03 18.40
CA ILE A 160 4.34 -0.11 17.06
C ILE A 160 3.24 -0.52 16.06
N LYS A 161 2.50 -1.59 16.37
CA LYS A 161 1.41 -2.06 15.51
C LYS A 161 0.38 -0.97 15.26
N SER A 162 -0.14 -0.34 16.30
CA SER A 162 -1.12 0.75 16.20
C SER A 162 -0.59 1.92 15.36
N CYS A 163 0.68 2.30 15.53
CA CYS A 163 1.31 3.35 14.72
C CYS A 163 1.38 2.99 13.24
N LEU A 164 1.70 1.71 12.91
CA LEU A 164 1.79 1.23 11.53
C LEU A 164 0.42 1.05 10.88
N GLU A 165 -0.56 0.53 11.62
CA GLU A 165 -1.93 0.32 11.11
C GLU A 165 -2.59 1.65 10.75
N GLY A 166 -2.48 2.63 11.64
CA GLY A 166 -3.34 3.81 11.55
C GLY A 166 -4.79 3.37 11.41
N ASP A 167 -5.55 4.04 10.56
CA ASP A 167 -6.99 3.78 10.41
C ASP A 167 -7.34 2.73 9.35
N ASP A 168 -6.41 2.43 8.41
CA ASP A 168 -6.77 1.75 7.15
C ASP A 168 -5.88 0.57 6.76
N PHE A 169 -4.74 0.36 7.44
CA PHE A 169 -3.72 -0.60 6.99
C PHE A 169 -3.54 -1.73 8.00
N PRO A 170 -4.17 -2.90 7.79
CA PRO A 170 -3.98 -4.03 8.69
C PRO A 170 -2.52 -4.50 8.68
N VAL A 171 -1.93 -4.67 9.85
CA VAL A 171 -0.54 -5.09 10.05
C VAL A 171 -0.50 -6.52 10.55
N LYS A 172 0.26 -7.38 9.85
CA LYS A 172 0.63 -8.70 10.33
C LYS A 172 1.96 -8.60 11.09
N CYS A 173 2.00 -9.21 12.26
CA CYS A 173 3.20 -9.21 13.10
C CYS A 173 3.81 -10.60 13.13
N LYS A 174 5.14 -10.66 13.00
CA LYS A 174 5.92 -11.88 13.15
C LYS A 174 7.05 -11.65 14.15
N VAL A 175 7.41 -12.68 14.90
CA VAL A 175 8.49 -12.62 15.88
C VAL A 175 9.40 -13.84 15.74
N GLY A 176 10.70 -13.66 15.97
CA GLY A 176 11.71 -14.71 15.97
C GLY A 176 13.10 -14.15 16.21
N ASN A 177 14.03 -15.01 16.56
CA ASN A 177 15.44 -14.64 16.75
C ASN A 177 16.23 -14.65 15.43
N ILE A 178 15.64 -15.16 14.37
CA ILE A 178 16.25 -15.28 13.04
C ILE A 178 15.23 -14.80 12.02
N TYR A 179 15.61 -13.85 11.18
CA TYR A 179 14.73 -13.20 10.20
C TYR A 179 13.97 -14.20 9.30
N SER A 180 14.63 -15.26 8.83
CA SER A 180 14.03 -16.29 7.98
C SER A 180 13.13 -17.29 8.72
N LYS A 181 13.06 -17.22 10.05
CA LYS A 181 12.33 -18.17 10.91
C LYS A 181 11.45 -17.44 11.92
N MET A 182 10.63 -16.51 11.42
CA MET A 182 9.69 -15.77 12.25
C MET A 182 8.31 -16.42 12.22
N ASN A 183 7.63 -16.44 13.36
CA ASN A 183 6.28 -16.96 13.54
C ASN A 183 5.27 -15.83 13.67
N ASP A 184 4.07 -16.04 13.14
CA ASP A 184 2.97 -15.10 13.30
C ASP A 184 2.57 -14.96 14.77
N ILE A 185 2.34 -13.74 15.21
CA ILE A 185 1.79 -13.41 16.53
C ILE A 185 0.56 -12.54 16.42
N LYS A 186 -0.38 -12.73 17.34
CA LYS A 186 -1.53 -11.84 17.53
C LYS A 186 -1.19 -10.85 18.64
N LEU A 187 -1.27 -9.57 18.33
CA LEU A 187 -1.09 -8.46 19.25
C LEU A 187 -2.41 -7.75 19.47
#